data_38398264dcdacfa0680e0a824ee342b0
#
_entry.id   38398264dcdacfa0680e0a824ee342b0
#
_cell.length_a   1.000
_cell.length_b   1.000
_cell.length_c   1.000
_cell.angle_alpha   90.00
_cell.angle_beta   90.00
_cell.angle_gamma   90.00
#
_symmetry.space_group_name_H-M   'P 1'
#
loop_
_entity.id
_entity.type
_entity.pdbx_description
1 polymer ?
#
loop_
_entity_poly.entity_id
_entity_poly.type
_entity_poly.pdbx_seq_one_letter_code
_entity_poly.pdbx_strand_id
1 'polypeptide(L)'
;TFLLNYIIVLFTLSFTLVLKKRIAPMLMISCVWIGFGVANFMLKTYRETPFSANDLRMATSVMGIMNKYLSGVLGAFLIALIIAAIGLVLFLWKKVPKYAQKINYVWNIALIILIGIVTVGSADIGIATGSLSTKFPNLSIAYQKYGFAYCFANSVVNVGVKKPKEYSAETIQKIKQKLDAAEDAPVENADTPN
;
A
#
# COMPACT_ATOMS: atom_id res chain seq x y z
N THR A 1 10.17 -14.15 -0.08
CA THR A 1 9.52 -12.83 -0.29
C THR A 1 8.97 -12.67 -1.71
N PHE A 2 9.72 -13.05 -2.78
CA PHE A 2 9.25 -12.93 -4.18
C PHE A 2 7.91 -13.67 -4.41
N LEU A 3 7.83 -14.94 -4.01
CA LEU A 3 6.60 -15.75 -4.15
C LEU A 3 5.40 -15.11 -3.45
N LEU A 4 5.58 -14.55 -2.26
CA LEU A 4 4.50 -13.88 -1.56
C LEU A 4 3.97 -12.66 -2.31
N ASN A 5 4.87 -11.83 -2.86
CA ASN A 5 4.47 -10.68 -3.67
C ASN A 5 3.68 -11.11 -4.92
N TYR A 6 4.14 -12.20 -5.57
CA TYR A 6 3.43 -12.80 -6.70
C TYR A 6 2.03 -13.30 -6.32
N ILE A 7 1.90 -14.01 -5.18
CA ILE A 7 0.61 -14.54 -4.70
C ILE A 7 -0.36 -13.40 -4.34
N ILE A 8 0.12 -12.29 -3.76
CA ILE A 8 -0.71 -11.11 -3.47
C ILE A 8 -1.30 -10.53 -4.76
N VAL A 9 -0.47 -10.35 -5.80
CA VAL A 9 -0.95 -9.86 -7.11
C VAL A 9 -1.91 -10.88 -7.73
N LEU A 10 -1.59 -12.17 -7.68
CA LEU A 10 -2.46 -13.25 -8.17
C LEU A 10 -3.80 -13.26 -7.44
N PHE A 11 -3.82 -13.04 -6.13
CA PHE A 11 -5.04 -12.94 -5.35
C PHE A 11 -5.94 -11.81 -5.86
N THR A 12 -5.40 -10.62 -6.13
CA THR A 12 -6.20 -9.53 -6.70
C THR A 12 -6.71 -9.84 -8.10
N LEU A 13 -5.93 -10.53 -8.92
CA LEU A 13 -6.33 -10.96 -10.26
C LEU A 13 -7.39 -12.07 -10.21
N SER A 14 -7.39 -12.91 -9.19
CA SER A 14 -8.34 -14.03 -9.07
C SER A 14 -9.80 -13.60 -9.01
N PHE A 15 -10.10 -12.37 -8.52
CA PHE A 15 -11.46 -11.83 -8.52
C PHE A 15 -12.07 -11.71 -9.93
N THR A 16 -11.23 -11.63 -10.95
CA THR A 16 -11.71 -11.59 -12.36
C THR A 16 -12.36 -12.89 -12.82
N LEU A 17 -12.09 -14.01 -12.12
CA LEU A 17 -12.61 -15.33 -12.45
C LEU A 17 -14.15 -15.42 -12.31
N VAL A 18 -14.75 -14.56 -11.48
CA VAL A 18 -16.21 -14.50 -11.29
C VAL A 18 -16.90 -13.75 -12.43
N LEU A 19 -16.16 -12.96 -13.20
CA LEU A 19 -16.71 -12.10 -14.24
C LEU A 19 -16.80 -12.82 -15.59
N LYS A 20 -17.89 -12.54 -16.33
CA LYS A 20 -18.06 -13.05 -17.71
C LYS A 20 -17.06 -12.44 -18.71
N LYS A 21 -16.65 -11.19 -18.49
CA LYS A 21 -15.62 -10.50 -19.28
C LYS A 21 -14.33 -10.43 -18.47
N ARG A 22 -13.57 -11.52 -18.41
CA ARG A 22 -12.39 -11.66 -17.53
C ARG A 22 -11.19 -10.82 -17.94
N ILE A 23 -10.98 -10.68 -19.27
CA ILE A 23 -9.78 -10.04 -19.82
C ILE A 23 -9.72 -8.55 -19.48
N ALA A 24 -10.83 -7.82 -19.60
CA ALA A 24 -10.85 -6.39 -19.34
C ALA A 24 -10.52 -6.04 -17.88
N PRO A 25 -11.18 -6.62 -16.85
CA PRO A 25 -10.81 -6.36 -15.46
C PRO A 25 -9.43 -6.91 -15.10
N MET A 26 -8.96 -7.99 -15.74
CA MET A 26 -7.60 -8.49 -15.55
C MET A 26 -6.57 -7.46 -16.01
N LEU A 27 -6.77 -6.86 -17.20
CA LEU A 27 -5.93 -5.78 -17.70
C LEU A 27 -6.00 -4.54 -16.80
N MET A 28 -7.21 -4.17 -16.31
CA MET A 28 -7.37 -3.06 -15.36
C MET A 28 -6.53 -3.26 -14.11
N ILE A 29 -6.68 -4.40 -13.44
CA ILE A 29 -5.93 -4.71 -12.20
C ILE A 29 -4.43 -4.72 -12.49
N SER A 30 -4.01 -5.29 -13.63
CA SER A 30 -2.60 -5.27 -14.04
C SER A 30 -2.08 -3.86 -14.26
N CYS A 31 -2.86 -2.99 -14.95
CA CYS A 31 -2.49 -1.59 -15.13
C CYS A 31 -2.40 -0.83 -13.80
N VAL A 32 -3.29 -1.11 -12.84
CA VAL A 32 -3.22 -0.52 -11.50
C VAL A 32 -1.93 -0.92 -10.78
N TRP A 33 -1.57 -2.22 -10.80
CA TRP A 33 -0.32 -2.67 -10.20
C TRP A 33 0.91 -2.07 -10.87
N ILE A 34 0.92 -1.97 -12.20
CA ILE A 34 2.01 -1.32 -12.95
C ILE A 34 2.07 0.16 -12.59
N GLY A 35 0.92 0.86 -12.55
CA GLY A 35 0.84 2.26 -12.16
C GLY A 35 1.36 2.52 -10.76
N PHE A 36 1.02 1.65 -9.78
CA PHE A 36 1.56 1.72 -8.42
C PHE A 36 3.08 1.46 -8.40
N GLY A 37 3.57 0.53 -9.23
CA GLY A 37 5.01 0.28 -9.38
C GLY A 37 5.75 1.51 -9.91
N VAL A 38 5.20 2.17 -10.94
CA VAL A 38 5.76 3.41 -11.50
C VAL A 38 5.71 4.54 -10.47
N ALA A 39 4.57 4.73 -9.78
CA ALA A 39 4.44 5.72 -8.72
C ALA A 39 5.46 5.48 -7.59
N ASN A 40 5.64 4.22 -7.18
CA ASN A 40 6.65 3.84 -6.19
C ASN A 40 8.06 4.19 -6.64
N PHE A 41 8.40 3.89 -7.91
CA PHE A 41 9.71 4.25 -8.47
C PHE A 41 9.94 5.77 -8.45
N MET A 42 8.96 6.55 -8.93
CA MET A 42 9.05 8.00 -8.95
C MET A 42 9.17 8.59 -7.53
N LEU A 43 8.31 8.20 -6.60
CA LEU A 43 8.36 8.71 -5.24
C LEU A 43 9.67 8.36 -4.54
N LYS A 44 10.18 7.14 -4.76
CA LYS A 44 11.47 6.73 -4.20
C LYS A 44 12.63 7.54 -4.75
N THR A 45 12.56 7.97 -6.01
CA THR A 45 13.58 8.80 -6.65
C THR A 45 13.59 10.23 -6.12
N TYR A 46 12.38 10.83 -5.91
CA TYR A 46 12.28 12.24 -5.52
C TYR A 46 12.18 12.46 -4.01
N ARG A 47 11.62 11.51 -3.26
CA ARG A 47 11.30 11.66 -1.84
C ARG A 47 12.03 10.65 -0.94
N GLU A 48 12.76 9.69 -1.54
CA GLU A 48 13.42 8.57 -0.86
C GLU A 48 12.48 7.64 -0.09
N THR A 49 11.19 7.96 -0.01
CA THR A 49 10.16 7.15 0.65
C THR A 49 9.30 6.44 -0.39
N PRO A 50 9.05 5.13 -0.23
CA PRO A 50 8.25 4.36 -1.17
C PRO A 50 6.76 4.72 -1.10
N PHE A 51 6.04 4.36 -2.18
CA PHE A 51 4.60 4.56 -2.30
C PHE A 51 3.82 3.63 -1.36
N SER A 52 2.94 4.19 -0.56
CA SER A 52 2.13 3.49 0.44
C SER A 52 0.65 3.83 0.34
N ALA A 53 -0.21 3.08 1.05
CA ALA A 53 -1.64 3.38 1.09
C ALA A 53 -1.94 4.76 1.73
N ASN A 54 -1.05 5.28 2.56
CA ASN A 54 -1.20 6.63 3.11
C ASN A 54 -1.09 7.70 2.02
N ASP A 55 -0.25 7.49 1.01
CA ASP A 55 -0.12 8.43 -0.12
C ASP A 55 -1.43 8.50 -0.92
N LEU A 56 -2.15 7.37 -1.08
CA LEU A 56 -3.48 7.37 -1.69
C LEU A 56 -4.51 8.17 -0.87
N ARG A 57 -4.45 8.07 0.46
CA ARG A 57 -5.36 8.81 1.36
C ARG A 57 -5.06 10.29 1.36
N MET A 58 -3.78 10.64 1.24
CA MET A 58 -3.34 12.03 1.19
C MET A 58 -3.44 12.63 -0.23
N ALA A 59 -3.79 11.84 -1.25
CA ALA A 59 -3.84 12.28 -2.64
C ALA A 59 -4.78 13.49 -2.85
N THR A 60 -5.89 13.55 -2.11
CA THR A 60 -6.81 14.71 -2.15
C THR A 60 -6.15 15.98 -1.61
N SER A 61 -5.34 15.87 -0.56
CA SER A 61 -4.58 17.01 0.01
C SER A 61 -3.42 17.42 -0.90
N VAL A 62 -2.79 16.46 -1.56
CA VAL A 62 -1.71 16.70 -2.52
C VAL A 62 -2.23 17.40 -3.80
N MET A 63 -3.48 17.16 -4.21
CA MET A 63 -4.08 17.86 -5.35
C MET A 63 -4.09 19.39 -5.18
N GLY A 64 -4.29 19.89 -3.96
CA GLY A 64 -4.19 21.33 -3.66
C GLY A 64 -2.78 21.89 -3.78
N ILE A 65 -1.76 21.04 -3.57
CA ILE A 65 -0.35 21.43 -3.63
C ILE A 65 0.24 21.19 -5.03
N MET A 66 -0.34 20.29 -5.79
CA MET A 66 0.13 19.88 -7.13
C MET A 66 0.22 21.07 -8.10
N ASN A 67 -0.73 22.00 -8.04
CA ASN A 67 -0.71 23.22 -8.84
C ASN A 67 0.54 24.11 -8.61
N LYS A 68 1.23 23.91 -7.49
CA LYS A 68 2.44 24.65 -7.10
C LYS A 68 3.74 24.00 -7.62
N TYR A 69 3.70 22.67 -7.87
CA TYR A 69 4.89 21.88 -8.22
C TYR A 69 4.87 21.30 -9.64
N LEU A 70 3.69 21.16 -10.26
CA LEU A 70 3.55 20.73 -11.64
C LEU A 70 3.39 21.96 -12.54
N SER A 71 4.31 22.11 -13.50
CA SER A 71 4.05 23.05 -14.61
C SER A 71 2.73 22.67 -15.28
N GLY A 72 1.93 23.66 -15.69
CA GLY A 72 0.62 23.41 -16.31
C GLY A 72 0.67 22.40 -17.47
N VAL A 73 1.77 22.35 -18.23
CA VAL A 73 2.02 21.42 -19.33
C VAL A 73 2.17 20.00 -18.82
N LEU A 74 2.96 19.76 -17.76
CA LEU A 74 3.16 18.42 -17.18
C LEU A 74 1.87 17.90 -16.52
N GLY A 75 1.13 18.78 -15.84
CA GLY A 75 -0.17 18.45 -15.27
C GLY A 75 -1.19 18.05 -16.35
N ALA A 76 -1.27 18.80 -17.43
CA ALA A 76 -2.14 18.51 -18.57
C ALA A 76 -1.78 17.17 -19.24
N PHE A 77 -0.47 16.89 -19.40
CA PHE A 77 0.02 15.62 -19.94
C PHE A 77 -0.38 14.42 -19.08
N LEU A 78 -0.24 14.52 -17.75
CA LEU A 78 -0.63 13.47 -16.82
C LEU A 78 -2.14 13.22 -16.85
N ILE A 79 -2.95 14.28 -16.88
CA ILE A 79 -4.41 14.17 -17.00
C ILE A 79 -4.78 13.49 -18.32
N ALA A 80 -4.17 13.89 -19.44
CA ALA A 80 -4.40 13.28 -20.76
C ALA A 80 -4.05 11.78 -20.75
N LEU A 81 -2.96 11.41 -20.11
CA LEU A 81 -2.52 10.01 -19.96
C LEU A 81 -3.51 9.18 -19.14
N ILE A 82 -4.04 9.74 -18.05
CA ILE A 82 -5.09 9.09 -17.24
C ILE A 82 -6.36 8.91 -18.06
N ILE A 83 -6.80 9.94 -18.77
CA ILE A 83 -7.99 9.86 -19.63
C ILE A 83 -7.79 8.82 -20.73
N ALA A 84 -6.62 8.79 -21.38
CA ALA A 84 -6.29 7.79 -22.39
C ALA A 84 -6.30 6.37 -21.82
N ALA A 85 -5.75 6.15 -20.62
CA ALA A 85 -5.78 4.86 -19.93
C ALA A 85 -7.23 4.42 -19.63
N ILE A 86 -8.07 5.31 -19.10
CA ILE A 86 -9.48 5.04 -18.84
C ILE A 86 -10.21 4.73 -20.17
N GLY A 87 -9.98 5.53 -21.21
CA GLY A 87 -10.56 5.32 -22.55
C GLY A 87 -10.18 3.97 -23.14
N LEU A 88 -8.91 3.58 -23.01
CA LEU A 88 -8.41 2.27 -23.44
C LEU A 88 -9.11 1.13 -22.70
N VAL A 89 -9.24 1.24 -21.38
CA VAL A 89 -9.94 0.24 -20.56
C VAL A 89 -11.41 0.11 -20.99
N LEU A 90 -12.12 1.22 -21.17
CA LEU A 90 -13.52 1.22 -21.61
C LEU A 90 -13.67 0.66 -23.03
N PHE A 91 -12.75 0.97 -23.93
CA PHE A 91 -12.70 0.43 -25.28
C PHE A 91 -12.49 -1.09 -25.27
N LEU A 92 -11.50 -1.55 -24.50
CA LEU A 92 -11.23 -2.99 -24.31
C LEU A 92 -12.44 -3.70 -23.69
N TRP A 93 -13.09 -3.07 -22.70
CA TRP A 93 -14.30 -3.62 -22.08
C TRP A 93 -15.43 -3.87 -23.09
N LYS A 94 -15.58 -2.98 -24.08
CA LYS A 94 -16.58 -3.15 -25.15
C LYS A 94 -16.18 -4.22 -26.16
N LYS A 95 -14.90 -4.28 -26.57
CA LYS A 95 -14.40 -5.20 -27.60
C LYS A 95 -14.11 -6.61 -27.13
N VAL A 96 -13.78 -6.78 -25.85
CA VAL A 96 -13.43 -8.10 -25.31
C VAL A 96 -14.65 -9.04 -25.37
N PRO A 97 -14.50 -10.24 -25.97
CA PRO A 97 -15.56 -11.23 -26.03
C PRO A 97 -15.91 -11.74 -24.63
N LYS A 98 -17.17 -12.07 -24.44
CA LYS A 98 -17.62 -12.74 -23.21
C LYS A 98 -17.11 -14.18 -23.23
N TYR A 99 -16.76 -14.69 -22.05
CA TYR A 99 -16.41 -16.08 -21.88
C TYR A 99 -17.58 -16.98 -22.32
N ALA A 100 -17.33 -17.83 -23.31
CA ALA A 100 -18.38 -18.59 -23.99
C ALA A 100 -18.94 -19.76 -23.15
N GLN A 101 -18.16 -20.30 -22.21
CA GLN A 101 -18.58 -21.42 -21.39
C GLN A 101 -19.37 -20.96 -20.16
N LYS A 102 -20.16 -21.86 -19.59
CA LYS A 102 -20.85 -21.64 -18.32
C LYS A 102 -19.83 -21.46 -17.20
N ILE A 103 -19.95 -20.35 -16.46
CA ILE A 103 -19.09 -20.08 -15.31
C ILE A 103 -19.56 -20.95 -14.14
N ASN A 104 -18.69 -21.80 -13.65
CA ASN A 104 -18.94 -22.47 -12.39
C ASN A 104 -18.52 -21.56 -11.23
N TYR A 105 -19.48 -20.80 -10.73
CA TYR A 105 -19.24 -19.82 -9.66
C TYR A 105 -18.73 -20.48 -8.39
N VAL A 106 -19.20 -21.69 -8.06
CA VAL A 106 -18.79 -22.42 -6.85
C VAL A 106 -17.29 -22.71 -6.89
N TRP A 107 -16.81 -23.27 -7.99
CA TRP A 107 -15.37 -23.55 -8.15
C TRP A 107 -14.52 -22.30 -8.20
N ASN A 108 -14.98 -21.26 -8.87
CA ASN A 108 -14.23 -20.00 -8.95
C ASN A 108 -14.14 -19.30 -7.59
N ILE A 109 -15.24 -19.28 -6.83
CA ILE A 109 -15.23 -18.71 -5.48
C ILE A 109 -14.36 -19.55 -4.54
N ALA A 110 -14.47 -20.89 -4.60
CA ALA A 110 -13.62 -21.79 -3.83
C ALA A 110 -12.12 -21.54 -4.13
N LEU A 111 -11.77 -21.36 -5.40
CA LEU A 111 -10.40 -21.04 -5.81
C LEU A 111 -9.92 -19.68 -5.27
N ILE A 112 -10.77 -18.65 -5.32
CA ILE A 112 -10.44 -17.33 -4.77
C ILE A 112 -10.19 -17.43 -3.25
N ILE A 113 -11.06 -18.15 -2.53
CA ILE A 113 -10.90 -18.38 -1.10
C ILE A 113 -9.60 -19.14 -0.82
N LEU A 114 -9.31 -20.19 -1.60
CA LEU A 114 -8.08 -20.96 -1.46
C LEU A 114 -6.84 -20.07 -1.66
N ILE A 115 -6.80 -19.25 -2.73
CA ILE A 115 -5.70 -18.32 -2.97
C ILE A 115 -5.59 -17.30 -1.82
N GLY A 116 -6.72 -16.82 -1.30
CA GLY A 116 -6.76 -15.92 -0.14
C GLY A 116 -6.17 -16.58 1.11
N ILE A 117 -6.56 -17.81 1.43
CA ILE A 117 -6.01 -18.58 2.56
C ILE A 117 -4.50 -18.78 2.39
N VAL A 118 -4.04 -19.16 1.20
CA VAL A 118 -2.62 -19.32 0.90
C VAL A 118 -1.88 -17.99 1.05
N THR A 119 -2.48 -16.87 0.61
CA THR A 119 -1.88 -15.53 0.74
C THR A 119 -1.69 -15.15 2.21
N VAL A 120 -2.74 -15.25 3.02
CA VAL A 120 -2.71 -14.91 4.45
C VAL A 120 -1.79 -15.88 5.20
N GLY A 121 -1.97 -17.20 4.99
CA GLY A 121 -1.16 -18.21 5.66
C GLY A 121 0.33 -18.10 5.35
N SER A 122 0.70 -17.80 4.10
CA SER A 122 2.11 -17.58 3.76
C SER A 122 2.69 -16.30 4.38
N ALA A 123 1.87 -15.25 4.54
CA ALA A 123 2.27 -14.04 5.25
C ALA A 123 2.44 -14.32 6.76
N ASP A 124 1.50 -15.02 7.38
CA ASP A 124 1.55 -15.38 8.81
C ASP A 124 2.75 -16.27 9.13
N ILE A 125 3.01 -17.29 8.29
CA ILE A 125 4.21 -18.12 8.41
C ILE A 125 5.47 -17.27 8.29
N GLY A 126 5.52 -16.36 7.33
CA GLY A 126 6.64 -15.44 7.16
C GLY A 126 6.88 -14.54 8.38
N ILE A 127 5.80 -14.06 9.01
CA ILE A 127 5.88 -13.27 10.25
C ILE A 127 6.33 -14.14 11.43
N ALA A 128 5.76 -15.32 11.60
CA ALA A 128 6.10 -16.24 12.69
C ALA A 128 7.55 -16.71 12.62
N THR A 129 8.10 -16.92 11.42
CA THR A 129 9.51 -17.30 11.20
C THR A 129 10.49 -16.12 11.25
N GLY A 130 10.01 -14.89 11.45
CA GLY A 130 10.84 -13.67 11.44
C GLY A 130 11.34 -13.27 10.05
N SER A 131 10.92 -13.98 8.99
CA SER A 131 11.28 -13.65 7.60
C SER A 131 10.55 -12.40 7.09
N LEU A 132 9.41 -12.06 7.69
CA LEU A 132 8.61 -10.87 7.42
C LEU A 132 8.38 -10.07 8.71
N SER A 133 8.13 -8.77 8.56
CA SER A 133 7.72 -7.90 9.65
C SER A 133 6.47 -7.11 9.23
N THR A 134 5.60 -6.83 10.19
CA THR A 134 4.45 -5.93 10.00
C THR A 134 4.76 -4.50 10.43
N LYS A 135 5.83 -4.31 11.22
CA LYS A 135 6.30 -3.00 11.68
C LYS A 135 7.55 -2.63 10.90
N PHE A 136 7.54 -1.47 10.27
CA PHE A 136 8.64 -0.98 9.45
C PHE A 136 9.27 0.26 10.09
N PRO A 137 10.38 0.12 10.85
CA PRO A 137 11.11 1.28 11.36
C PRO A 137 11.62 2.18 10.26
N ASN A 138 12.09 1.58 9.16
CA ASN A 138 12.47 2.26 7.94
C ASN A 138 11.70 1.67 6.74
N LEU A 139 10.83 2.49 6.15
CA LEU A 139 9.95 2.07 5.07
C LEU A 139 10.73 1.71 3.80
N SER A 140 11.79 2.47 3.47
CA SER A 140 12.60 2.23 2.27
C SER A 140 13.32 0.87 2.32
N ILE A 141 13.89 0.53 3.48
CA ILE A 141 14.55 -0.75 3.72
C ILE A 141 13.53 -1.90 3.67
N ALA A 142 12.34 -1.69 4.25
CA ALA A 142 11.29 -2.71 4.24
C ALA A 142 10.86 -3.07 2.81
N TYR A 143 10.67 -2.07 1.94
CA TYR A 143 10.29 -2.30 0.54
C TYR A 143 11.37 -3.01 -0.27
N GLN A 144 12.64 -2.77 0.04
CA GLN A 144 13.77 -3.50 -0.56
C GLN A 144 13.80 -4.95 -0.10
N LYS A 145 13.58 -5.20 1.20
CA LYS A 145 13.68 -6.53 1.80
C LYS A 145 12.47 -7.40 1.52
N TYR A 146 11.27 -6.86 1.63
CA TYR A 146 10.02 -7.63 1.58
C TYR A 146 9.27 -7.51 0.25
N GLY A 147 9.59 -6.52 -0.56
CA GLY A 147 8.97 -6.25 -1.85
C GLY A 147 7.76 -5.33 -1.78
N PHE A 148 7.42 -4.77 -2.94
CA PHE A 148 6.40 -3.71 -3.06
C PHE A 148 5.00 -4.20 -2.67
N ALA A 149 4.53 -5.32 -3.26
CA ALA A 149 3.14 -5.75 -3.08
C ALA A 149 2.82 -6.10 -1.63
N TYR A 150 3.75 -6.76 -0.92
CA TYR A 150 3.58 -7.06 0.51
C TYR A 150 3.56 -5.79 1.36
N CYS A 151 4.53 -4.90 1.19
CA CYS A 151 4.61 -3.67 1.99
C CYS A 151 3.43 -2.74 1.71
N PHE A 152 2.99 -2.65 0.47
CA PHE A 152 1.80 -1.89 0.10
C PHE A 152 0.54 -2.49 0.73
N ALA A 153 0.31 -3.81 0.60
CA ALA A 153 -0.81 -4.50 1.24
C ALA A 153 -0.79 -4.33 2.77
N ASN A 154 0.39 -4.46 3.39
CA ASN A 154 0.56 -4.21 4.82
C ASN A 154 0.20 -2.76 5.20
N SER A 155 0.52 -1.76 4.36
CA SER A 155 0.14 -0.37 4.60
C SER A 155 -1.35 -0.09 4.45
N VAL A 156 -2.08 -0.92 3.70
CA VAL A 156 -3.55 -0.87 3.60
C VAL A 156 -4.20 -1.39 4.89
N VAL A 157 -3.69 -2.49 5.43
CA VAL A 157 -4.24 -3.16 6.62
C VAL A 157 -3.82 -2.45 7.91
N ASN A 158 -2.54 -2.09 8.02
CA ASN A 158 -1.95 -1.45 9.21
C ASN A 158 -1.95 0.07 9.06
N VAL A 159 -3.12 0.66 9.17
CA VAL A 159 -3.31 2.10 9.02
C VAL A 159 -3.02 2.83 10.32
N GLY A 160 -1.92 3.60 10.30
CA GLY A 160 -1.61 4.58 11.34
C GLY A 160 -1.12 3.98 12.68
N VAL A 161 -0.79 4.88 13.58
CA VAL A 161 -0.45 4.54 14.96
C VAL A 161 -1.73 4.09 15.65
N LYS A 162 -1.81 2.82 16.05
CA LYS A 162 -2.93 2.35 16.87
C LYS A 162 -2.93 3.16 18.15
N LYS A 163 -4.10 3.72 18.51
CA LYS A 163 -4.29 4.38 19.80
C LYS A 163 -3.84 3.40 20.90
N PRO A 164 -2.92 3.80 21.80
CA PRO A 164 -2.50 2.94 22.90
C PRO A 164 -3.72 2.45 23.69
N LYS A 165 -3.69 1.19 24.16
CA LYS A 165 -4.83 0.60 24.89
C LYS A 165 -5.18 1.38 26.16
N GLU A 166 -4.21 2.10 26.71
CA GLU A 166 -4.33 2.93 27.92
C GLU A 166 -4.39 4.43 27.62
N TYR A 167 -4.97 4.82 26.49
CA TYR A 167 -5.14 6.23 26.16
C TYR A 167 -6.31 6.81 26.94
N SER A 168 -6.05 7.18 28.21
CA SER A 168 -6.97 7.87 29.09
C SER A 168 -6.45 9.27 29.44
N ALA A 169 -7.36 10.17 29.84
CA ALA A 169 -6.98 11.50 30.30
C ALA A 169 -5.98 11.44 31.47
N GLU A 170 -6.12 10.42 32.35
CA GLU A 170 -5.21 10.18 33.47
C GLU A 170 -3.80 9.81 33.01
N THR A 171 -3.66 8.99 31.96
CA THR A 171 -2.35 8.61 31.42
C THR A 171 -1.66 9.81 30.79
N ILE A 172 -2.40 10.68 30.10
CA ILE A 172 -1.86 11.92 29.55
C ILE A 172 -1.41 12.86 30.64
N GLN A 173 -2.17 13.01 31.73
CA GLN A 173 -1.77 13.83 32.88
C GLN A 173 -0.52 13.29 33.59
N LYS A 174 -0.41 11.96 33.75
CA LYS A 174 0.81 11.32 34.31
C LYS A 174 2.05 11.55 33.43
N ILE A 175 1.89 11.47 32.10
CA ILE A 175 3.00 11.75 31.18
C ILE A 175 3.39 13.22 31.24
N LYS A 176 2.42 14.14 31.28
CA LYS A 176 2.65 15.57 31.42
C LYS A 176 3.40 15.88 32.72
N GLN A 177 2.94 15.35 33.86
CA GLN A 177 3.63 15.53 35.15
C GLN A 177 5.07 14.98 35.15
N LYS A 178 5.31 13.86 34.45
CA LYS A 178 6.67 13.33 34.31
C LYS A 178 7.57 14.20 33.42
N LEU A 179 7.00 14.82 32.39
CA LEU A 179 7.72 15.76 31.52
C LEU A 179 8.05 17.05 32.28
N ASP A 180 7.07 17.62 32.96
CA ASP A 180 7.25 18.83 33.78
C ASP A 180 8.30 18.59 34.89
N ALA A 181 8.27 17.42 35.55
CA ALA A 181 9.26 17.04 36.56
C ALA A 181 10.66 16.76 35.98
N ALA A 182 10.75 16.34 34.72
CA ALA A 182 12.03 16.14 34.03
C ALA A 182 12.62 17.46 33.53
N GLU A 183 11.77 18.44 33.23
CA GLU A 183 12.19 19.79 32.79
C GLU A 183 12.71 20.64 33.99
N ASP A 184 12.16 20.40 35.21
CA ASP A 184 12.57 21.01 36.44
C ASP A 184 13.79 20.32 37.09
N ALA A 185 14.26 19.19 36.58
CA ALA A 185 15.44 18.51 37.10
C ALA A 185 16.71 19.31 36.73
N PRO A 186 17.57 19.63 37.69
CA PRO A 186 18.83 20.38 37.41
C PRO A 186 19.66 19.54 36.43
N VAL A 187 20.09 20.19 35.32
CA VAL A 187 21.03 19.58 34.37
C VAL A 187 22.34 19.36 35.11
N GLU A 188 22.55 18.13 35.53
CA GLU A 188 23.84 17.68 36.08
C GLU A 188 24.86 17.74 34.94
N ASN A 189 25.75 18.76 35.03
CA ASN A 189 26.81 18.94 34.06
C ASN A 189 27.63 17.66 33.96
N ALA A 190 27.49 16.94 32.87
CA ALA A 190 28.37 15.84 32.52
C ALA A 190 29.78 16.44 32.36
N ASP A 191 30.64 16.23 33.34
CA ASP A 191 32.06 16.56 33.32
C ASP A 191 32.67 16.05 32.01
N THR A 192 33.16 16.95 31.21
CA THR A 192 34.07 16.64 30.11
C THR A 192 35.40 16.19 30.73
N PRO A 193 35.88 14.95 30.49
CA PRO A 193 37.22 14.54 30.88
C PRO A 193 38.24 15.32 30.02
N ASN A 194 39.20 15.91 30.71
CA ASN A 194 40.42 16.52 30.16
C ASN A 194 41.25 15.54 29.32
#